data_45e3641002bce611f42cf3d6ab70918d
#
_entry.id   45e3641002bce611f42cf3d6ab70918d
#
_cell.length_a   1.000
_cell.length_b   1.000
_cell.length_c   1.000
_cell.angle_alpha   90.00
_cell.angle_beta   90.00
_cell.angle_gamma   90.00
#
_symmetry.space_group_name_H-M   'P 1'
#
loop_
_entity.id
_entity.type
_entity.pdbx_description
1 polymer ?
#
loop_
_entity_poly.entity_id
_entity_poly.type
_entity_poly.pdbx_seq_one_letter_code
_entity_poly.pdbx_strand_id
1 'polypeptide(L)'
;YWIDHEGAYGNQAVFLDGRDSNGLDPLNPGTWQPDMATLAGFGVNIIAPPLWMLVTTNEQEQIVPSPYAVSAKAEGLDMIAWSLERSGPLAGGGGWYYQSISPAINNDGDTFTLLDVLARQVGVIGVFSDWPATTTFYANCLKRLQSASR
;
A
#
# COMPACT_ATOMS: atom_id res chain seq x y z
N TYR A 1 0.63 -7.17 -18.85
CA TYR A 1 1.86 -7.27 -18.03
C TYR A 1 3.06 -7.17 -18.95
N TRP A 2 3.91 -6.17 -18.71
CA TRP A 2 5.20 -6.10 -19.38
C TRP A 2 6.23 -6.77 -18.49
N ILE A 3 6.82 -7.86 -18.95
CA ILE A 3 7.83 -8.62 -18.22
C ILE A 3 9.14 -8.41 -18.97
N ASP A 4 10.12 -7.79 -18.31
CA ASP A 4 11.50 -7.78 -18.79
C ASP A 4 12.16 -9.10 -18.36
N HIS A 5 11.96 -10.15 -19.15
CA HIS A 5 12.46 -11.50 -18.85
C HIS A 5 13.97 -11.60 -18.76
N GLU A 6 14.69 -10.65 -19.33
CA GLU A 6 16.14 -10.72 -19.46
C GLU A 6 16.87 -9.61 -18.69
N GLY A 7 16.13 -8.69 -18.05
CA GLY A 7 16.73 -7.51 -17.41
C GLY A 7 17.49 -6.60 -18.41
N ALA A 8 17.26 -6.83 -19.71
CA ALA A 8 18.03 -6.20 -20.77
C ALA A 8 17.90 -4.67 -20.78
N TYR A 9 16.80 -4.13 -20.23
CA TYR A 9 16.50 -2.71 -20.21
C TYR A 9 16.57 -2.11 -18.80
N GLY A 10 16.94 -2.89 -17.79
CA GLY A 10 16.97 -2.46 -16.40
C GLY A 10 15.61 -2.12 -15.81
N ASN A 11 14.52 -2.58 -16.47
CA ASN A 11 13.16 -2.36 -15.97
C ASN A 11 12.77 -3.48 -15.03
N GLN A 12 12.02 -3.15 -13.99
CA GLN A 12 11.45 -4.10 -13.07
C GLN A 12 9.96 -4.30 -13.35
N ALA A 13 9.55 -5.56 -13.53
CA ALA A 13 8.13 -5.88 -13.65
C ALA A 13 7.42 -5.73 -12.31
N VAL A 14 6.25 -5.12 -12.34
CA VAL A 14 5.38 -4.97 -11.17
C VAL A 14 4.10 -5.77 -11.41
N PHE A 15 3.74 -6.63 -10.47
CA PHE A 15 2.47 -7.33 -10.48
C PHE A 15 1.36 -6.38 -10.00
N LEU A 16 0.58 -5.85 -10.94
CA LEU A 16 -0.60 -5.06 -10.61
C LEU A 16 -1.67 -6.00 -10.04
N ASP A 17 -1.95 -5.88 -8.75
CA ASP A 17 -2.90 -6.76 -8.10
C ASP A 17 -4.34 -6.23 -8.23
N GLY A 18 -5.05 -6.78 -9.19
CA GLY A 18 -6.47 -6.52 -9.45
C GLY A 18 -7.39 -7.65 -8.98
N ARG A 19 -6.93 -8.53 -8.08
CA ARG A 19 -7.71 -9.66 -7.57
C ARG A 19 -8.87 -9.26 -6.67
N ASP A 20 -8.92 -7.99 -6.25
CA ASP A 20 -10.06 -7.39 -5.55
C ASP A 20 -11.39 -7.61 -6.29
N SER A 21 -11.36 -7.58 -7.63
CA SER A 21 -12.54 -7.86 -8.49
C SER A 21 -12.98 -9.33 -8.46
N ASN A 22 -12.15 -10.24 -7.93
CA ASN A 22 -12.40 -11.67 -7.84
C ASN A 22 -12.69 -12.16 -6.42
N GLY A 23 -13.04 -11.24 -5.51
CA GLY A 23 -13.44 -11.58 -4.15
C GLY A 23 -12.28 -11.81 -3.17
N LEU A 24 -11.08 -11.32 -3.47
CA LEU A 24 -9.98 -11.31 -2.53
C LEU A 24 -10.33 -10.44 -1.32
N ASP A 25 -10.21 -11.00 -0.12
CA ASP A 25 -10.33 -10.32 1.15
C ASP A 25 -8.93 -10.20 1.79
N PRO A 26 -8.37 -8.99 1.98
CA PRO A 26 -7.04 -8.80 2.56
C PRO A 26 -6.91 -9.26 4.01
N LEU A 27 -8.04 -9.51 4.69
CA LEU A 27 -8.06 -10.03 6.06
C LEU A 27 -8.14 -11.56 6.10
N ASN A 28 -8.47 -12.22 4.97
CA ASN A 28 -8.66 -13.66 4.90
C ASN A 28 -7.68 -14.33 3.91
N PRO A 29 -6.57 -14.91 4.40
CA PRO A 29 -5.57 -15.57 3.55
C PRO A 29 -6.14 -16.68 2.64
N GLY A 30 -7.24 -17.32 3.02
CA GLY A 30 -7.89 -18.35 2.23
C GLY A 30 -8.47 -17.86 0.89
N THR A 31 -8.59 -16.55 0.71
CA THR A 31 -9.10 -15.92 -0.52
C THR A 31 -8.00 -15.48 -1.49
N TRP A 32 -6.72 -15.56 -1.09
CA TRP A 32 -5.59 -15.08 -1.90
C TRP A 32 -5.10 -16.20 -2.83
N GLN A 33 -5.61 -16.22 -4.04
CA GLN A 33 -5.18 -17.19 -5.05
C GLN A 33 -4.66 -16.47 -6.31
N PRO A 34 -3.37 -16.63 -6.66
CA PRO A 34 -2.29 -17.28 -5.89
C PRO A 34 -1.94 -16.55 -4.60
N ASP A 35 -1.41 -17.27 -3.59
CA ASP A 35 -0.90 -16.66 -2.36
C ASP A 35 0.45 -15.96 -2.55
N MET A 36 0.96 -15.29 -1.49
CA MET A 36 2.19 -14.50 -1.58
C MET A 36 3.43 -15.36 -1.86
N ALA A 37 3.53 -16.53 -1.25
CA ALA A 37 4.63 -17.46 -1.48
C ALA A 37 4.64 -17.96 -2.94
N THR A 38 3.46 -18.23 -3.49
CA THR A 38 3.31 -18.62 -4.89
C THR A 38 3.71 -17.50 -5.84
N LEU A 39 3.32 -16.24 -5.55
CA LEU A 39 3.74 -15.08 -6.36
C LEU A 39 5.26 -14.91 -6.32
N ALA A 40 5.87 -14.99 -5.15
CA ALA A 40 7.32 -14.93 -4.99
C ALA A 40 8.01 -16.08 -5.77
N GLY A 41 7.43 -17.29 -5.69
CA GLY A 41 7.90 -18.48 -6.44
C GLY A 41 7.81 -18.31 -7.97
N PHE A 42 6.92 -17.49 -8.47
CA PHE A 42 6.83 -17.11 -9.89
C PHE A 42 7.83 -16.03 -10.30
N GLY A 43 8.66 -15.54 -9.35
CA GLY A 43 9.63 -14.48 -9.61
C GLY A 43 9.05 -13.06 -9.53
N VAL A 44 7.85 -12.90 -8.94
CA VAL A 44 7.33 -11.57 -8.64
C VAL A 44 8.16 -10.98 -7.50
N ASN A 45 8.70 -9.78 -7.71
CA ASN A 45 9.46 -9.05 -6.70
C ASN A 45 8.66 -7.88 -6.13
N ILE A 46 7.79 -7.27 -6.94
CA ILE A 46 6.99 -6.10 -6.56
C ILE A 46 5.53 -6.38 -6.87
N ILE A 47 4.67 -6.13 -5.89
CA ILE A 47 3.21 -6.11 -6.07
C ILE A 47 2.67 -4.68 -5.95
N ALA A 48 1.62 -4.37 -6.71
CA ALA A 48 0.94 -3.08 -6.63
C ALA A 48 -0.57 -3.28 -6.38
N PRO A 49 -0.97 -3.48 -5.13
CA PRO A 49 -2.38 -3.56 -4.75
C PRO A 49 -2.98 -2.18 -4.53
N PRO A 50 -4.33 -2.06 -4.57
CA PRO A 50 -5.00 -0.86 -4.06
C PRO A 50 -4.69 -0.67 -2.57
N LEU A 51 -4.58 0.58 -2.15
CA LEU A 51 -4.10 0.88 -0.79
C LEU A 51 -4.93 0.26 0.33
N TRP A 52 -6.25 0.09 0.14
CA TRP A 52 -7.13 -0.54 1.13
C TRP A 52 -6.81 -2.01 1.40
N MET A 53 -6.09 -2.68 0.51
CA MET A 53 -5.62 -4.05 0.76
C MET A 53 -4.41 -4.09 1.69
N LEU A 54 -3.64 -2.99 1.79
CA LEU A 54 -2.42 -2.91 2.59
C LEU A 54 -2.65 -2.52 4.04
N VAL A 55 -3.79 -1.91 4.35
CA VAL A 55 -4.10 -1.38 5.68
C VAL A 55 -5.50 -1.79 6.13
N THR A 56 -5.68 -1.82 7.45
CA THR A 56 -6.95 -2.04 8.14
C THR A 56 -7.00 -1.20 9.41
N THR A 57 -8.10 -1.24 10.15
CA THR A 57 -8.19 -0.67 11.50
C THR A 57 -8.10 -1.75 12.56
N ASN A 58 -7.46 -1.42 13.69
CA ASN A 58 -7.51 -2.25 14.90
C ASN A 58 -8.76 -1.93 15.76
N GLU A 59 -8.89 -2.57 16.92
CA GLU A 59 -9.99 -2.35 17.86
C GLU A 59 -10.09 -0.91 18.40
N GLN A 60 -9.02 -0.15 18.34
CA GLN A 60 -8.95 1.26 18.73
C GLN A 60 -9.12 2.22 17.54
N GLU A 61 -9.62 1.72 16.42
CA GLU A 61 -9.78 2.47 15.16
C GLU A 61 -8.48 3.12 14.63
N GLN A 62 -7.32 2.57 15.00
CA GLN A 62 -6.05 3.03 14.48
C GLN A 62 -5.71 2.29 13.18
N ILE A 63 -5.13 3.00 12.22
CA ILE A 63 -4.66 2.41 10.96
C ILE A 63 -3.45 1.53 11.24
N VAL A 64 -3.50 0.29 10.80
CA VAL A 64 -2.43 -0.72 10.97
C VAL A 64 -2.24 -1.50 9.67
N PRO A 65 -1.07 -2.16 9.47
CA PRO A 65 -0.89 -3.07 8.34
C PRO A 65 -1.92 -4.19 8.33
N SER A 66 -2.46 -4.52 7.16
CA SER A 66 -3.34 -5.68 7.00
C SER A 66 -2.57 -7.00 7.04
N PRO A 67 -3.23 -8.14 7.28
CA PRO A 67 -2.63 -9.46 7.12
C PRO A 67 -2.05 -9.70 5.72
N TYR A 68 -2.67 -9.15 4.67
CA TYR A 68 -2.17 -9.18 3.29
C TYR A 68 -0.78 -8.52 3.20
N ALA A 69 -0.63 -7.29 3.72
CA ALA A 69 0.64 -6.57 3.69
C ALA A 69 1.73 -7.27 4.52
N VAL A 70 1.35 -7.81 5.69
CA VAL A 70 2.27 -8.57 6.55
C VAL A 70 2.78 -9.82 5.83
N SER A 71 1.89 -10.56 5.16
CA SER A 71 2.27 -11.75 4.41
C SER A 71 3.17 -11.41 3.21
N ALA A 72 2.84 -10.37 2.44
CA ALA A 72 3.66 -9.93 1.32
C ALA A 72 5.09 -9.59 1.76
N LYS A 73 5.22 -8.85 2.85
CA LYS A 73 6.51 -8.49 3.43
C LYS A 73 7.30 -9.70 3.94
N ALA A 74 6.62 -10.69 4.53
CA ALA A 74 7.25 -11.93 5.01
C ALA A 74 7.84 -12.77 3.87
N GLU A 75 7.22 -12.74 2.68
CA GLU A 75 7.69 -13.40 1.47
C GLU A 75 8.70 -12.56 0.66
N GLY A 76 9.11 -11.39 1.19
CA GLY A 76 10.11 -10.53 0.55
C GLY A 76 9.58 -9.75 -0.66
N LEU A 77 8.26 -9.62 -0.81
CA LEU A 77 7.66 -8.83 -1.87
C LEU A 77 7.68 -7.34 -1.50
N ASP A 78 8.24 -6.52 -2.37
CA ASP A 78 8.09 -5.08 -2.28
C ASP A 78 6.66 -4.66 -2.67
N MET A 79 6.20 -3.53 -2.14
CA MET A 79 4.84 -3.06 -2.35
C MET A 79 4.79 -1.61 -2.85
N ILE A 80 3.93 -1.36 -3.85
CA ILE A 80 3.58 -0.02 -4.33
C ILE A 80 2.07 0.16 -4.17
N ALA A 81 1.65 1.13 -3.36
CA ALA A 81 0.22 1.39 -3.12
C ALA A 81 -0.41 2.29 -4.21
N TRP A 82 -1.68 2.06 -4.58
CA TRP A 82 -2.47 2.94 -5.45
C TRP A 82 -3.90 3.06 -4.94
N SER A 83 -4.56 4.18 -5.06
CA SER A 83 -4.12 5.54 -5.32
C SER A 83 -4.49 6.45 -4.15
N LEU A 84 -3.61 7.41 -3.82
CA LEU A 84 -3.73 8.19 -2.58
C LEU A 84 -4.89 9.18 -2.60
N GLU A 85 -5.12 9.93 -3.69
CA GLU A 85 -6.05 11.07 -3.69
C GLU A 85 -7.34 10.86 -4.50
N ARG A 86 -7.56 9.67 -5.07
CA ARG A 86 -8.69 9.44 -5.99
C ARG A 86 -10.06 9.34 -5.34
N SER A 87 -10.11 9.33 -4.03
CA SER A 87 -11.38 9.22 -3.29
C SER A 87 -12.11 10.54 -3.07
N GLY A 88 -11.54 11.67 -3.48
CA GLY A 88 -12.07 12.99 -3.17
C GLY A 88 -11.88 13.37 -1.70
N PRO A 89 -12.63 14.37 -1.17
CA PRO A 89 -12.51 14.80 0.22
C PRO A 89 -12.69 13.68 1.22
N LEU A 90 -11.78 13.59 2.20
CA LEU A 90 -11.78 12.48 3.17
C LEU A 90 -12.79 12.62 4.31
N ALA A 91 -13.44 13.77 4.47
CA ALA A 91 -14.47 14.02 5.49
C ALA A 91 -15.64 13.02 5.45
N GLY A 92 -15.83 12.30 4.35
CA GLY A 92 -16.83 11.24 4.18
C GLY A 92 -16.28 9.81 4.30
N GLY A 93 -15.07 9.62 4.87
CA GLY A 93 -14.45 8.31 5.05
C GLY A 93 -13.62 7.80 3.86
N GLY A 94 -13.36 8.64 2.86
CA GLY A 94 -12.38 8.39 1.80
C GLY A 94 -12.80 7.42 0.68
N GLY A 95 -14.05 6.98 0.64
CA GLY A 95 -14.61 6.18 -0.45
C GLY A 95 -13.90 4.82 -0.66
N TRP A 96 -13.88 4.35 -1.92
CA TRP A 96 -13.40 2.99 -2.25
C TRP A 96 -11.94 2.74 -1.87
N TYR A 97 -11.06 3.72 -2.09
CA TYR A 97 -9.62 3.53 -1.79
C TYR A 97 -9.32 3.45 -0.29
N TYR A 98 -10.18 4.02 0.55
CA TYR A 98 -10.01 4.06 2.01
C TYR A 98 -10.99 3.14 2.75
N GLN A 99 -11.73 2.28 2.03
CA GLN A 99 -12.84 1.49 2.60
C GLN A 99 -12.45 0.65 3.81
N SER A 100 -11.22 0.09 3.86
CA SER A 100 -10.73 -0.73 4.96
C SER A 100 -10.40 0.06 6.24
N ILE A 101 -10.23 1.37 6.11
CA ILE A 101 -9.83 2.29 7.18
C ILE A 101 -10.82 3.44 7.36
N SER A 102 -11.99 3.37 6.72
CA SER A 102 -13.01 4.42 6.76
C SER A 102 -13.35 4.92 8.17
N PRO A 103 -13.42 4.07 9.23
CA PRO A 103 -13.65 4.54 10.60
C PRO A 103 -12.56 5.48 11.14
N ALA A 104 -11.33 5.34 10.66
CA ALA A 104 -10.18 6.16 11.08
C ALA A 104 -10.00 7.45 10.24
N ILE A 105 -10.85 7.67 9.22
CA ILE A 105 -10.70 8.77 8.27
C ILE A 105 -11.79 9.81 8.53
N ASN A 106 -11.39 11.00 8.95
CA ASN A 106 -12.30 12.08 9.35
C ASN A 106 -12.06 13.38 8.59
N ASN A 107 -10.86 13.59 8.08
CA ASN A 107 -10.47 14.82 7.38
C ASN A 107 -9.27 14.57 6.45
N ASP A 108 -8.96 15.53 5.58
CA ASP A 108 -7.89 15.40 4.59
C ASP A 108 -6.48 15.27 5.21
N GLY A 109 -6.29 15.71 6.46
CA GLY A 109 -5.04 15.52 7.19
C GLY A 109 -4.71 14.05 7.50
N ASP A 110 -5.72 13.19 7.56
CA ASP A 110 -5.56 11.75 7.84
C ASP A 110 -4.79 11.02 6.71
N THR A 111 -4.67 11.66 5.53
CA THR A 111 -3.76 11.21 4.46
C THR A 111 -2.32 11.08 4.96
N PHE A 112 -1.85 11.97 5.83
CA PHE A 112 -0.50 11.91 6.37
C PHE A 112 -0.33 10.79 7.40
N THR A 113 -1.38 10.51 8.18
CA THR A 113 -1.41 9.35 9.09
C THR A 113 -1.33 8.04 8.27
N LEU A 114 -2.10 7.93 7.20
CA LEU A 114 -2.04 6.79 6.29
C LEU A 114 -0.66 6.65 5.65
N LEU A 115 -0.08 7.75 5.14
CA LEU A 115 1.27 7.74 4.54
C LEU A 115 2.33 7.27 5.54
N ASP A 116 2.22 7.67 6.82
CA ASP A 116 3.15 7.24 7.86
C ASP A 116 3.05 5.72 8.11
N VAL A 117 1.85 5.18 8.16
CA VAL A 117 1.64 3.72 8.28
C VAL A 117 2.16 2.98 7.06
N LEU A 118 1.84 3.44 5.85
CA LEU A 118 2.31 2.83 4.61
C LEU A 118 3.85 2.83 4.53
N ALA A 119 4.49 3.95 4.82
CA ALA A 119 5.93 4.08 4.71
C ALA A 119 6.70 3.34 5.81
N ARG A 120 6.25 3.42 7.07
CA ARG A 120 7.03 2.97 8.23
C ARG A 120 6.64 1.61 8.77
N GLN A 121 5.37 1.24 8.66
CA GLN A 121 4.86 -0.03 9.19
C GLN A 121 4.69 -1.07 8.08
N VAL A 122 3.98 -0.74 7.02
CA VAL A 122 3.85 -1.59 5.83
C VAL A 122 5.20 -1.69 5.12
N GLY A 123 5.87 -0.57 4.91
CA GLY A 123 7.16 -0.50 4.25
C GLY A 123 7.04 -0.45 2.73
N VAL A 124 6.04 0.26 2.20
CA VAL A 124 5.89 0.45 0.76
C VAL A 124 7.11 1.18 0.17
N ILE A 125 7.53 0.79 -1.02
CA ILE A 125 8.62 1.45 -1.77
C ILE A 125 8.12 2.61 -2.62
N GLY A 126 6.81 2.73 -2.82
CA GLY A 126 6.19 3.80 -3.59
C GLY A 126 4.68 3.89 -3.39
N VAL A 127 4.14 5.05 -3.75
CA VAL A 127 2.69 5.33 -3.74
C VAL A 127 2.32 6.05 -5.03
N PHE A 128 1.27 5.58 -5.70
CA PHE A 128 0.65 6.34 -6.79
C PHE A 128 -0.14 7.50 -6.20
N SER A 129 0.20 8.70 -6.63
CA SER A 129 -0.40 9.95 -6.18
C SER A 129 -0.71 10.83 -7.39
N ASP A 130 -1.93 11.35 -7.47
CA ASP A 130 -2.31 12.33 -8.48
C ASP A 130 -1.78 13.74 -8.13
N TRP A 131 -1.43 13.96 -6.84
CA TRP A 131 -0.85 15.20 -6.35
C TRP A 131 0.51 14.96 -5.67
N PRO A 132 1.60 14.88 -6.44
CA PRO A 132 2.93 14.54 -5.91
C PRO A 132 3.40 15.45 -4.77
N ALA A 133 2.83 16.65 -4.65
CA ALA A 133 3.16 17.57 -3.56
C ALA A 133 2.86 16.98 -2.18
N THR A 134 1.79 16.18 -2.03
CA THR A 134 1.42 15.52 -0.76
C THR A 134 2.51 14.54 -0.32
N THR A 135 2.89 13.65 -1.21
CA THR A 135 3.93 12.64 -0.92
C THR A 135 5.31 13.27 -0.74
N THR A 136 5.64 14.29 -1.53
CA THR A 136 6.91 15.03 -1.42
C THR A 136 6.99 15.79 -0.09
N PHE A 137 5.91 16.42 0.33
CA PHE A 137 5.85 17.10 1.63
C PHE A 137 6.09 16.11 2.77
N TYR A 138 5.37 14.99 2.79
CA TYR A 138 5.55 13.94 3.79
C TYR A 138 6.99 13.42 3.81
N ALA A 139 7.57 13.06 2.67
CA ALA A 139 8.93 12.53 2.57
C ALA A 139 9.98 13.52 3.08
N ASN A 140 9.81 14.81 2.81
CA ASN A 140 10.70 15.86 3.31
C ASN A 140 10.59 16.05 4.84
N CYS A 141 9.38 15.96 5.39
CA CYS A 141 9.19 16.00 6.85
C CYS A 141 9.86 14.79 7.52
N LEU A 142 9.69 13.59 6.97
CA LEU A 142 10.30 12.38 7.50
C LEU A 142 11.84 12.45 7.51
N LYS A 143 12.45 12.93 6.43
CA LYS A 143 13.92 13.13 6.35
C LYS A 143 14.43 14.10 7.42
N ARG A 144 13.70 15.19 7.69
CA ARG A 144 14.08 16.17 8.72
C ARG A 144 14.01 15.56 10.12
N LEU A 145 13.00 14.74 10.42
CA LEU A 145 12.88 14.06 11.71
C LEU A 145 14.04 13.08 11.92
N GLN A 146 14.41 12.32 10.90
CA GLN A 146 15.53 11.37 10.96
C GLN A 146 16.89 12.06 11.13
N SER A 147 17.08 13.25 10.54
CA SER A 147 18.32 14.03 10.69
C SER A 147 18.44 14.74 12.04
N ALA A 148 17.31 15.06 12.70
CA ALA A 148 17.30 15.68 14.02
C ALA A 148 17.49 14.67 15.18
N SER A 149 17.39 13.38 14.91
CA SER A 149 17.57 12.29 15.89
C SER A 149 18.96 11.66 15.88
N ARG A 150 19.89 12.21 15.09
CA ARG A 150 21.31 11.87 15.05
C ARG A 150 22.16 12.94 15.74
#